data_4a87abd7defb2d76c138ef48ea31a11d
#
_entry.id   4a87abd7defb2d76c138ef48ea31a11d
#
_cell.length_a   1.000
_cell.length_b   1.000
_cell.length_c   1.000
_cell.angle_alpha   90.00
_cell.angle_beta   90.00
_cell.angle_gamma   90.00
#
_symmetry.space_group_name_H-M   'P 1'
#
loop_
_entity.id
_entity.type
_entity.pdbx_description
1 polymer ?
#
loop_
_entity_poly.entity_id
_entity_poly.type
_entity_poly.pdbx_seq_one_letter_code
_entity_poly.pdbx_strand_id
1 'polypeptide(L)'
;LPELDEPAVMERAIINLQSVTNTPLQIDTSNVEAMERALRIYNGKPLVNSVNGKEESLHTVLPLVKKYGAAVVALTLDEKGIPASAAERVAIAEKILKTAESYGIDRSDVIIDTLAMTVSTGADNAIITLEALDTIRHKLGVHTVLGVSNISFGLPRRELVTSTFFAMAMQRGLSSGIINPLSDELMKAYRSFCALMGID
;
A
#
# COMPACT_ATOMS: atom_id res chain seq x y z
N LEU A 1 -6.12 15.65 -14.00
CA LEU A 1 -6.68 16.50 -15.08
C LEU A 1 -5.88 17.81 -15.08
N PRO A 2 -5.33 18.27 -16.23
CA PRO A 2 -4.39 19.40 -16.26
C PRO A 2 -4.94 20.75 -15.76
N GLU A 3 -6.23 20.86 -15.52
CA GLU A 3 -6.90 22.09 -15.09
C GLU A 3 -7.46 22.02 -13.65
N LEU A 4 -7.19 20.92 -12.94
CA LEU A 4 -7.66 20.76 -11.55
C LEU A 4 -6.59 21.24 -10.57
N ASP A 5 -6.98 22.15 -9.67
CA ASP A 5 -6.22 22.47 -8.46
C ASP A 5 -6.32 21.25 -7.51
N GLU A 6 -5.43 20.27 -7.70
CA GLU A 6 -5.43 19.01 -6.92
C GLU A 6 -5.33 19.27 -5.42
N PRO A 7 -4.47 20.16 -4.92
CA PRO A 7 -4.44 20.51 -3.51
C PRO A 7 -5.78 20.99 -2.95
N ALA A 8 -6.47 21.88 -3.66
CA ALA A 8 -7.77 22.38 -3.22
C ALA A 8 -8.89 21.32 -3.31
N VAL A 9 -8.83 20.44 -4.31
CA VAL A 9 -9.78 19.33 -4.45
C VAL A 9 -9.58 18.31 -3.31
N MET A 10 -8.33 17.95 -3.00
CA MET A 10 -8.00 17.01 -1.93
C MET A 10 -8.46 17.54 -0.57
N GLU A 11 -8.20 18.81 -0.28
CA GLU A 11 -8.63 19.47 0.95
C GLU A 11 -10.16 19.41 1.11
N ARG A 12 -10.93 19.79 0.09
CA ARG A 12 -12.39 19.72 0.11
C ARG A 12 -12.92 18.29 0.24
N ALA A 13 -12.28 17.33 -0.42
CA ALA A 13 -12.66 15.92 -0.32
C ALA A 13 -12.54 15.40 1.11
N ILE A 14 -11.44 15.71 1.79
CA ILE A 14 -11.23 15.29 3.18
C ILE A 14 -12.25 15.93 4.12
N ILE A 15 -12.49 17.25 4.01
CA ILE A 15 -13.48 17.95 4.82
C ILE A 15 -14.86 17.31 4.65
N ASN A 16 -15.28 17.09 3.40
CA ASN A 16 -16.58 16.52 3.10
C ASN A 16 -16.72 15.07 3.59
N LEU A 17 -15.70 14.23 3.38
CA LEU A 17 -15.74 12.84 3.83
C LEU A 17 -15.73 12.75 5.36
N GLN A 18 -14.89 13.51 6.06
CA GLN A 18 -14.85 13.48 7.51
C GLN A 18 -16.08 14.13 8.17
N SER A 19 -16.87 14.90 7.42
CA SER A 19 -18.17 15.40 7.91
C SER A 19 -19.29 14.34 7.95
N VAL A 20 -19.14 13.24 7.20
CA VAL A 20 -20.18 12.21 7.04
C VAL A 20 -19.75 10.81 7.49
N THR A 21 -18.46 10.59 7.75
CA THR A 21 -17.96 9.29 8.22
C THR A 21 -16.77 9.45 9.16
N ASN A 22 -16.65 8.51 10.10
CA ASN A 22 -15.50 8.35 10.98
C ASN A 22 -14.51 7.29 10.46
N THR A 23 -14.73 6.75 9.26
CA THR A 23 -13.83 5.77 8.65
C THR A 23 -12.48 6.43 8.35
N PRO A 24 -11.36 5.84 8.77
CA PRO A 24 -10.03 6.34 8.42
C PRO A 24 -9.86 6.46 6.90
N LEU A 25 -9.23 7.57 6.47
CA LEU A 25 -9.01 7.83 5.05
C LEU A 25 -7.54 7.59 4.70
N GLN A 26 -7.31 7.06 3.50
CA GLN A 26 -5.99 7.00 2.88
C GLN A 26 -5.86 8.17 1.91
N ILE A 27 -4.83 8.99 2.12
CA ILE A 27 -4.47 10.12 1.25
C ILE A 27 -3.58 9.57 0.14
N ASP A 28 -4.15 9.44 -1.05
CA ASP A 28 -3.51 8.83 -2.22
C ASP A 28 -3.20 9.91 -3.27
N THR A 29 -1.97 10.39 -3.26
CA THR A 29 -1.47 11.39 -4.20
C THR A 29 0.06 11.36 -4.30
N SER A 30 0.58 11.67 -5.48
CA SER A 30 2.00 11.96 -5.72
C SER A 30 2.33 13.45 -5.61
N ASN A 31 1.33 14.31 -5.50
CA ASN A 31 1.51 15.75 -5.36
C ASN A 31 1.80 16.10 -3.89
N VAL A 32 3.01 16.53 -3.61
CA VAL A 32 3.49 16.84 -2.25
C VAL A 32 2.70 17.98 -1.60
N GLU A 33 2.29 19.00 -2.37
CA GLU A 33 1.48 20.11 -1.87
C GLU A 33 0.06 19.63 -1.50
N ALA A 34 -0.56 18.81 -2.36
CA ALA A 34 -1.86 18.21 -2.08
C ALA A 34 -1.80 17.31 -0.83
N MET A 35 -0.74 16.52 -0.70
CA MET A 35 -0.49 15.69 0.47
C MET A 35 -0.37 16.54 1.75
N GLU A 36 0.45 17.59 1.73
CA GLU A 36 0.64 18.44 2.91
C GLU A 36 -0.64 19.19 3.30
N ARG A 37 -1.39 19.74 2.35
CA ARG A 37 -2.69 20.38 2.64
C ARG A 37 -3.68 19.40 3.25
N ALA A 38 -3.76 18.18 2.70
CA ALA A 38 -4.59 17.12 3.23
C ALA A 38 -4.22 16.77 4.68
N LEU A 39 -2.95 16.53 4.94
CA LEU A 39 -2.44 16.19 6.27
C LEU A 39 -2.71 17.27 7.31
N ARG A 40 -2.64 18.55 6.91
CA ARG A 40 -2.83 19.69 7.80
C ARG A 40 -4.22 19.78 8.39
N ILE A 41 -5.24 19.37 7.63
CA ILE A 41 -6.65 19.47 8.02
C ILE A 41 -7.24 18.16 8.48
N TYR A 42 -6.49 17.05 8.33
CA TYR A 42 -6.98 15.72 8.68
C TYR A 42 -7.18 15.57 10.18
N ASN A 43 -8.38 15.20 10.60
CA ASN A 43 -8.68 14.91 11.99
C ASN A 43 -8.47 13.43 12.29
N GLY A 44 -7.43 13.11 13.06
CA GLY A 44 -7.03 11.75 13.40
C GLY A 44 -5.67 11.37 12.84
N LYS A 45 -5.38 10.06 12.76
CA LYS A 45 -4.13 9.53 12.17
C LYS A 45 -4.36 9.11 10.72
N PRO A 46 -3.90 9.89 9.74
CA PRO A 46 -4.08 9.55 8.31
C PRO A 46 -3.10 8.45 7.88
N LEU A 47 -3.46 7.76 6.78
CA LEU A 47 -2.55 6.91 6.03
C LEU A 47 -2.17 7.61 4.73
N VAL A 48 -0.87 7.84 4.52
CA VAL A 48 -0.34 8.41 3.28
C VAL A 48 -0.03 7.29 2.28
N ASN A 49 -0.44 7.45 1.04
CA ASN A 49 -0.06 6.61 -0.09
C ASN A 49 0.51 7.52 -1.19
N SER A 50 1.81 7.53 -1.39
CA SER A 50 2.84 6.66 -0.84
C SER A 50 4.22 7.32 -0.79
N VAL A 51 5.15 6.68 -0.09
CA VAL A 51 6.59 6.86 -0.23
C VAL A 51 7.16 5.70 -1.03
N ASN A 52 8.32 5.86 -1.65
CA ASN A 52 9.05 4.78 -2.31
C ASN A 52 10.56 4.89 -2.05
N GLY A 53 11.36 3.96 -2.58
CA GLY A 53 12.80 3.89 -2.35
C GLY A 53 13.66 4.93 -3.07
N LYS A 54 13.06 5.85 -3.85
CA LYS A 54 13.79 6.96 -4.50
C LYS A 54 14.19 7.99 -3.45
N GLU A 55 15.42 8.53 -3.58
CA GLU A 55 15.92 9.55 -2.64
C GLU A 55 14.98 10.77 -2.55
N GLU A 56 14.50 11.27 -3.68
CA GLU A 56 13.57 12.38 -3.70
C GLU A 56 12.30 12.09 -2.89
N SER A 57 11.70 10.89 -3.09
CA SER A 57 10.49 10.48 -2.37
C SER A 57 10.72 10.34 -0.87
N LEU A 58 11.84 9.72 -0.49
CA LEU A 58 12.21 9.55 0.93
C LEU A 58 12.36 10.89 1.65
N HIS A 59 13.04 11.85 1.02
CA HIS A 59 13.33 13.15 1.64
C HIS A 59 12.22 14.19 1.50
N THR A 60 11.19 13.94 0.70
CA THR A 60 10.01 14.83 0.61
C THR A 60 8.82 14.31 1.42
N VAL A 61 8.54 13.01 1.36
CA VAL A 61 7.34 12.43 1.98
C VAL A 61 7.56 12.10 3.47
N LEU A 62 8.68 11.47 3.85
CA LEU A 62 8.88 11.05 5.24
C LEU A 62 8.90 12.22 6.24
N PRO A 63 9.47 13.42 5.93
CA PRO A 63 9.33 14.57 6.80
C PRO A 63 7.88 15.00 7.05
N LEU A 64 7.01 14.91 6.05
CA LEU A 64 5.58 15.19 6.20
C LEU A 64 4.89 14.13 7.07
N VAL A 65 5.17 12.86 6.82
CA VAL A 65 4.68 11.75 7.65
C VAL A 65 5.03 11.96 9.11
N LYS A 66 6.29 12.32 9.41
CA LYS A 66 6.74 12.64 10.77
C LYS A 66 6.05 13.85 11.35
N LYS A 67 6.00 14.94 10.59
CA LYS A 67 5.42 16.22 11.01
C LYS A 67 3.97 16.10 11.46
N TYR A 68 3.19 15.30 10.74
CA TYR A 68 1.74 15.13 10.97
C TYR A 68 1.38 13.85 11.73
N GLY A 69 2.35 13.02 12.11
CA GLY A 69 2.11 11.77 12.84
C GLY A 69 1.31 10.74 12.04
N ALA A 70 1.48 10.74 10.72
CA ALA A 70 0.79 9.81 9.81
C ALA A 70 1.41 8.42 9.82
N ALA A 71 0.64 7.41 9.35
CA ALA A 71 1.19 6.18 8.83
C ALA A 71 1.43 6.32 7.32
N VAL A 72 2.29 5.47 6.74
CA VAL A 72 2.65 5.57 5.32
C VAL A 72 2.75 4.21 4.65
N VAL A 73 2.19 4.12 3.45
CA VAL A 73 2.43 3.02 2.50
C VAL A 73 3.77 3.24 1.82
N ALA A 74 4.62 2.23 1.81
CA ALA A 74 5.96 2.27 1.26
C ALA A 74 6.09 1.28 0.09
N LEU A 75 6.22 1.81 -1.13
CA LEU A 75 6.32 1.02 -2.36
C LEU A 75 7.75 0.51 -2.56
N THR A 76 7.91 -0.79 -2.81
CA THR A 76 9.21 -1.43 -3.06
C THR A 76 9.71 -1.19 -4.49
N LEU A 77 9.87 0.08 -4.86
CA LEU A 77 10.49 0.53 -6.12
C LEU A 77 11.50 1.64 -5.84
N ASP A 78 12.46 1.83 -6.73
CA ASP A 78 13.48 2.87 -6.66
C ASP A 78 13.69 3.58 -8.01
N GLU A 79 14.83 4.24 -8.20
CA GLU A 79 15.19 4.96 -9.42
C GLU A 79 15.23 4.04 -10.66
N LYS A 80 15.47 2.75 -10.46
CA LYS A 80 15.49 1.73 -11.52
C LYS A 80 14.11 1.19 -11.86
N GLY A 81 13.09 1.58 -11.10
CA GLY A 81 11.72 1.09 -11.22
C GLY A 81 11.40 -0.05 -10.27
N ILE A 82 10.48 -0.93 -10.68
CA ILE A 82 10.03 -2.08 -9.87
C ILE A 82 11.00 -3.25 -10.08
N PRO A 83 11.67 -3.75 -9.02
CA PRO A 83 12.60 -4.86 -9.15
C PRO A 83 11.95 -6.16 -9.63
N ALA A 84 12.69 -6.92 -10.41
CA ALA A 84 12.27 -8.21 -10.94
C ALA A 84 12.44 -9.38 -9.97
N SER A 85 13.05 -9.16 -8.79
CA SER A 85 13.24 -10.21 -7.79
C SER A 85 12.66 -9.83 -6.43
N ALA A 86 12.24 -10.83 -5.66
CA ALA A 86 11.77 -10.64 -4.30
C ALA A 86 12.87 -10.07 -3.38
N ALA A 87 14.10 -10.53 -3.53
CA ALA A 87 15.24 -10.08 -2.72
C ALA A 87 15.52 -8.58 -2.88
N GLU A 88 15.48 -8.05 -4.11
CA GLU A 88 15.66 -6.63 -4.37
C GLU A 88 14.50 -5.79 -3.79
N ARG A 89 13.25 -6.29 -3.88
CA ARG A 89 12.09 -5.62 -3.23
C ARG A 89 12.27 -5.55 -1.72
N VAL A 90 12.75 -6.62 -1.09
CA VAL A 90 13.06 -6.66 0.34
C VAL A 90 14.16 -5.65 0.68
N ALA A 91 15.24 -5.57 -0.11
CA ALA A 91 16.32 -4.60 0.10
C ALA A 91 15.82 -3.15 0.05
N ILE A 92 14.90 -2.83 -0.88
CA ILE A 92 14.27 -1.50 -0.94
C ILE A 92 13.40 -1.26 0.30
N ALA A 93 12.64 -2.25 0.75
CA ALA A 93 11.86 -2.13 1.98
C ALA A 93 12.74 -1.83 3.20
N GLU A 94 13.87 -2.52 3.34
CA GLU A 94 14.86 -2.25 4.40
C GLU A 94 15.43 -0.82 4.32
N LYS A 95 15.76 -0.35 3.11
CA LYS A 95 16.20 1.03 2.88
C LYS A 95 15.16 2.03 3.36
N ILE A 96 13.88 1.85 2.97
CA ILE A 96 12.80 2.75 3.36
C ILE A 96 12.61 2.74 4.87
N LEU A 97 12.57 1.56 5.50
CA LEU A 97 12.42 1.41 6.94
C LEU A 97 13.54 2.12 7.70
N LYS A 98 14.79 1.89 7.31
CA LYS A 98 15.96 2.54 7.92
C LYS A 98 15.90 4.06 7.81
N THR A 99 15.47 4.57 6.65
CA THR A 99 15.33 6.02 6.43
C THR A 99 14.17 6.58 7.27
N ALA A 100 13.03 5.88 7.35
CA ALA A 100 11.90 6.27 8.19
C ALA A 100 12.30 6.34 9.68
N GLU A 101 13.03 5.34 10.16
CA GLU A 101 13.58 5.31 11.53
C GLU A 101 14.52 6.51 11.79
N SER A 102 15.32 6.92 10.82
CA SER A 102 16.21 8.08 10.95
C SER A 102 15.45 9.41 11.09
N TYR A 103 14.23 9.48 10.56
CA TYR A 103 13.29 10.60 10.80
C TYR A 103 12.49 10.42 12.11
N GLY A 104 12.69 9.32 12.85
CA GLY A 104 11.95 9.01 14.08
C GLY A 104 10.52 8.58 13.84
N ILE A 105 10.24 7.94 12.68
CA ILE A 105 8.97 7.29 12.38
C ILE A 105 9.06 5.85 12.89
N ASP A 106 8.06 5.43 13.66
CA ASP A 106 8.01 4.05 14.17
C ASP A 106 7.76 3.06 13.02
N ARG A 107 8.38 1.88 13.10
CA ARG A 107 8.19 0.81 12.09
C ARG A 107 6.74 0.37 11.96
N SER A 108 5.96 0.44 13.04
CA SER A 108 4.53 0.12 13.04
C SER A 108 3.69 1.10 12.20
N ASP A 109 4.23 2.28 11.89
CA ASP A 109 3.60 3.29 11.04
C ASP A 109 4.01 3.17 9.56
N VAL A 110 4.88 2.22 9.22
CA VAL A 110 5.29 1.95 7.84
C VAL A 110 4.67 0.64 7.36
N ILE A 111 3.88 0.70 6.30
CA ILE A 111 3.19 -0.45 5.72
C ILE A 111 3.79 -0.72 4.33
N ILE A 112 4.43 -1.86 4.14
CA ILE A 112 5.17 -2.16 2.90
C ILE A 112 4.25 -2.73 1.83
N ASP A 113 4.25 -2.11 0.64
CA ASP A 113 3.63 -2.65 -0.57
C ASP A 113 4.71 -3.34 -1.43
N THR A 114 4.58 -4.65 -1.59
CA THR A 114 5.50 -5.46 -2.41
C THR A 114 5.21 -5.40 -3.90
N LEU A 115 4.22 -4.62 -4.31
CA LEU A 115 3.81 -4.35 -5.69
C LEU A 115 3.37 -5.59 -6.48
N ALA A 116 2.06 -5.82 -6.49
CA ALA A 116 1.48 -6.86 -7.35
C ALA A 116 1.54 -6.42 -8.82
N MET A 117 2.41 -7.09 -9.58
CA MET A 117 2.48 -6.95 -11.04
C MET A 117 1.62 -8.00 -11.72
N THR A 118 0.98 -7.62 -12.83
CA THR A 118 0.08 -8.54 -13.52
C THR A 118 0.82 -9.75 -14.09
N VAL A 119 0.23 -10.94 -13.93
CA VAL A 119 0.79 -12.18 -14.50
C VAL A 119 0.69 -12.24 -16.02
N SER A 120 -0.05 -11.32 -16.66
CA SER A 120 -0.08 -11.19 -18.11
C SER A 120 1.22 -10.68 -18.72
N THR A 121 2.04 -10.00 -17.93
CA THR A 121 3.34 -9.45 -18.37
C THR A 121 4.55 -10.27 -17.89
N GLY A 122 4.35 -11.19 -16.95
CA GLY A 122 5.41 -12.05 -16.44
C GLY A 122 4.84 -13.20 -15.60
N ALA A 123 5.14 -14.44 -15.99
CA ALA A 123 4.61 -15.64 -15.35
C ALA A 123 4.97 -15.72 -13.85
N ASP A 124 6.14 -15.20 -13.46
CA ASP A 124 6.66 -15.28 -12.09
C ASP A 124 6.22 -14.10 -11.20
N ASN A 125 5.51 -13.12 -11.74
CA ASN A 125 5.12 -11.90 -11.01
C ASN A 125 4.35 -12.20 -9.70
N ALA A 126 3.45 -13.19 -9.72
CA ALA A 126 2.73 -13.58 -8.51
C ALA A 126 3.66 -14.17 -7.45
N ILE A 127 4.56 -15.08 -7.86
CA ILE A 127 5.52 -15.76 -6.96
C ILE A 127 6.47 -14.74 -6.34
N ILE A 128 7.05 -13.86 -7.15
CA ILE A 128 7.95 -12.78 -6.69
C ILE A 128 7.27 -11.89 -5.65
N THR A 129 6.02 -11.50 -5.90
CA THR A 129 5.24 -10.67 -4.96
C THR A 129 5.00 -11.40 -3.64
N LEU A 130 4.60 -12.68 -3.70
CA LEU A 130 4.31 -13.50 -2.53
C LEU A 130 5.57 -13.80 -1.69
N GLU A 131 6.71 -14.08 -2.33
CA GLU A 131 7.99 -14.29 -1.64
C GLU A 131 8.50 -13.04 -0.94
N ALA A 132 8.40 -11.88 -1.60
CA ALA A 132 8.76 -10.60 -0.99
C ALA A 132 7.86 -10.30 0.22
N LEU A 133 6.55 -10.50 0.08
CA LEU A 133 5.56 -10.29 1.12
C LEU A 133 5.84 -11.20 2.35
N ASP A 134 6.06 -12.50 2.14
CA ASP A 134 6.40 -13.46 3.18
C ASP A 134 7.66 -13.04 3.95
N THR A 135 8.71 -12.66 3.23
CA THR A 135 9.97 -12.22 3.82
C THR A 135 9.79 -10.93 4.63
N ILE A 136 9.11 -9.95 4.09
CA ILE A 136 8.87 -8.66 4.76
C ILE A 136 8.02 -8.88 6.02
N ARG A 137 6.95 -9.66 5.92
CA ARG A 137 6.08 -9.91 7.06
C ARG A 137 6.77 -10.68 8.18
N HIS A 138 7.45 -11.78 7.85
CA HIS A 138 7.94 -12.70 8.87
C HIS A 138 9.39 -12.46 9.30
N LYS A 139 10.24 -11.88 8.42
CA LYS A 139 11.64 -11.58 8.79
C LYS A 139 11.83 -10.13 9.22
N LEU A 140 11.18 -9.15 8.54
CA LEU A 140 11.28 -7.76 8.94
C LEU A 140 10.25 -7.39 10.02
N GLY A 141 9.18 -8.18 10.18
CA GLY A 141 8.17 -8.01 11.24
C GLY A 141 7.27 -6.78 11.05
N VAL A 142 7.15 -6.25 9.84
CA VAL A 142 6.33 -5.05 9.55
C VAL A 142 5.01 -5.40 8.86
N HIS A 143 4.09 -4.45 8.85
CA HIS A 143 2.82 -4.58 8.15
C HIS A 143 3.01 -4.52 6.64
N THR A 144 2.12 -5.18 5.91
CA THR A 144 2.15 -5.29 4.45
C THR A 144 0.81 -4.88 3.85
N VAL A 145 0.84 -4.34 2.64
CA VAL A 145 -0.35 -4.00 1.86
C VAL A 145 -0.14 -4.39 0.40
N LEU A 146 -1.21 -4.63 -0.33
CA LEU A 146 -1.20 -4.85 -1.77
C LEU A 146 -2.41 -4.22 -2.44
N GLY A 147 -2.20 -3.60 -3.59
CA GLY A 147 -3.24 -3.37 -4.59
C GLY A 147 -3.57 -4.69 -5.29
N VAL A 148 -4.42 -5.51 -4.68
CA VAL A 148 -4.59 -6.94 -5.02
C VAL A 148 -5.05 -7.15 -6.46
N SER A 149 -5.92 -6.27 -6.98
CA SER A 149 -6.49 -6.44 -8.33
C SER A 149 -5.49 -6.23 -9.47
N ASN A 150 -4.31 -5.68 -9.18
CA ASN A 150 -3.26 -5.48 -10.18
C ASN A 150 -2.75 -6.80 -10.78
N ILE A 151 -2.77 -7.88 -9.99
CA ILE A 151 -2.29 -9.21 -10.41
C ILE A 151 -2.98 -9.73 -11.67
N SER A 152 -4.22 -9.35 -11.90
CA SER A 152 -5.08 -9.90 -12.94
C SER A 152 -5.32 -8.96 -14.12
N PHE A 153 -4.61 -7.81 -14.22
CA PHE A 153 -4.79 -6.92 -15.36
C PHE A 153 -4.52 -7.63 -16.69
N GLY A 154 -5.41 -7.40 -17.68
CA GLY A 154 -5.31 -8.00 -19.00
C GLY A 154 -5.81 -9.45 -19.09
N LEU A 155 -6.25 -10.09 -17.98
CA LEU A 155 -6.75 -11.45 -17.99
C LEU A 155 -8.28 -11.51 -18.13
N PRO A 156 -8.82 -12.58 -18.73
CA PRO A 156 -10.25 -12.88 -18.62
C PRO A 156 -10.59 -13.35 -17.19
N ARG A 157 -11.86 -13.17 -16.79
CA ARG A 157 -12.36 -13.61 -15.46
C ARG A 157 -11.48 -13.11 -14.29
N ARG A 158 -11.12 -11.85 -14.34
CA ARG A 158 -10.20 -11.20 -13.37
C ARG A 158 -10.54 -11.47 -11.91
N GLU A 159 -11.83 -11.48 -11.57
CA GLU A 159 -12.29 -11.66 -10.18
C GLU A 159 -11.84 -13.00 -9.59
N LEU A 160 -11.90 -14.08 -10.39
CA LEU A 160 -11.47 -15.41 -9.97
C LEU A 160 -9.95 -15.44 -9.71
N VAL A 161 -9.17 -14.86 -10.60
CA VAL A 161 -7.70 -14.80 -10.44
C VAL A 161 -7.34 -13.92 -9.24
N THR A 162 -7.99 -12.76 -9.11
CA THR A 162 -7.75 -11.80 -8.02
C THR A 162 -8.09 -12.40 -6.65
N SER A 163 -9.25 -13.08 -6.53
CA SER A 163 -9.69 -13.68 -5.26
C SER A 163 -8.78 -14.84 -4.83
N THR A 164 -8.34 -15.65 -5.79
CA THR A 164 -7.37 -16.74 -5.54
C THR A 164 -6.03 -16.16 -5.06
N PHE A 165 -5.49 -15.17 -5.78
CA PHE A 165 -4.25 -14.50 -5.38
C PHE A 165 -4.36 -13.83 -4.01
N PHE A 166 -5.52 -13.24 -3.70
CA PHE A 166 -5.78 -12.61 -2.40
C PHE A 166 -5.68 -13.64 -1.26
N ALA A 167 -6.28 -14.81 -1.41
CA ALA A 167 -6.15 -15.89 -0.43
C ALA A 167 -4.69 -16.35 -0.26
N MET A 168 -3.94 -16.49 -1.36
CA MET A 168 -2.52 -16.82 -1.31
C MET A 168 -1.69 -15.74 -0.60
N ALA A 169 -2.00 -14.46 -0.86
CA ALA A 169 -1.32 -13.34 -0.22
C ALA A 169 -1.61 -13.28 1.28
N MET A 170 -2.86 -13.49 1.71
CA MET A 170 -3.21 -13.60 3.13
C MET A 170 -2.45 -14.73 3.83
N GLN A 171 -2.33 -15.89 3.18
CA GLN A 171 -1.53 -17.02 3.70
C GLN A 171 -0.04 -16.67 3.87
N ARG A 172 0.50 -15.77 3.04
CA ARG A 172 1.88 -15.26 3.12
C ARG A 172 2.04 -14.07 4.05
N GLY A 173 0.99 -13.68 4.79
CA GLY A 173 1.04 -12.66 5.82
C GLY A 173 0.66 -11.26 5.35
N LEU A 174 -0.18 -11.13 4.30
CA LEU A 174 -0.77 -9.85 3.92
C LEU A 174 -1.59 -9.29 5.09
N SER A 175 -1.22 -8.09 5.57
CA SER A 175 -1.87 -7.44 6.72
C SER A 175 -3.07 -6.60 6.31
N SER A 176 -3.04 -6.02 5.11
CA SER A 176 -4.11 -5.19 4.56
C SER A 176 -4.15 -5.28 3.04
N GLY A 177 -5.29 -4.97 2.44
CA GLY A 177 -5.46 -5.01 0.99
C GLY A 177 -6.24 -3.82 0.47
N ILE A 178 -5.76 -3.21 -0.60
CA ILE A 178 -6.54 -2.24 -1.38
C ILE A 178 -7.39 -3.05 -2.34
N ILE A 179 -8.68 -3.17 -2.02
CA ILE A 179 -9.65 -4.01 -2.72
C ILE A 179 -10.98 -3.28 -2.90
N ASN A 180 -11.80 -3.77 -3.82
CA ASN A 180 -13.21 -3.37 -3.89
C ASN A 180 -14.03 -4.24 -2.88
N PRO A 181 -14.51 -3.69 -1.76
CA PRO A 181 -15.27 -4.45 -0.78
C PRO A 181 -16.65 -4.90 -1.29
N LEU A 182 -17.11 -4.37 -2.42
CA LEU A 182 -18.34 -4.78 -3.09
C LEU A 182 -18.15 -5.96 -4.03
N SER A 183 -16.91 -6.42 -4.26
CA SER A 183 -16.64 -7.63 -5.03
C SER A 183 -16.97 -8.87 -4.21
N ASP A 184 -18.02 -9.55 -4.63
CA ASP A 184 -18.55 -10.76 -3.96
C ASP A 184 -17.51 -11.87 -3.90
N GLU A 185 -16.77 -12.09 -4.99
CA GLU A 185 -15.72 -13.13 -5.07
C GLU A 185 -14.54 -12.83 -4.12
N LEU A 186 -14.11 -11.57 -4.02
CA LEU A 186 -13.06 -11.17 -3.07
C LEU A 186 -13.50 -11.36 -1.62
N MET A 187 -14.73 -10.94 -1.30
CA MET A 187 -15.25 -11.05 0.07
C MET A 187 -15.53 -12.49 0.45
N LYS A 188 -15.95 -13.35 -0.49
CA LYS A 188 -16.07 -14.80 -0.26
C LYS A 188 -14.71 -15.43 0.02
N ALA A 189 -13.67 -15.10 -0.77
CA ALA A 189 -12.31 -15.58 -0.53
C ALA A 189 -11.79 -15.15 0.84
N TYR A 190 -12.00 -13.88 1.23
CA TYR A 190 -11.62 -13.35 2.53
C TYR A 190 -12.28 -14.12 3.68
N ARG A 191 -13.62 -14.24 3.66
CA ARG A 191 -14.37 -14.95 4.72
C ARG A 191 -13.99 -16.43 4.80
N SER A 192 -13.84 -17.08 3.64
CA SER A 192 -13.42 -18.50 3.59
C SER A 192 -12.02 -18.68 4.19
N PHE A 193 -11.10 -17.77 3.88
CA PHE A 193 -9.77 -17.79 4.47
C PHE A 193 -9.82 -17.61 5.98
N CYS A 194 -10.56 -16.61 6.49
CA CYS A 194 -10.72 -16.38 7.92
C CYS A 194 -11.28 -17.60 8.63
N ALA A 195 -12.34 -18.21 8.10
CA ALA A 195 -12.95 -19.42 8.66
C ALA A 195 -11.96 -20.59 8.72
N LEU A 196 -11.17 -20.82 7.64
CA LEU A 196 -10.18 -21.89 7.57
C LEU A 196 -9.01 -21.67 8.54
N MET A 197 -8.66 -20.42 8.82
CA MET A 197 -7.56 -20.05 9.71
C MET A 197 -8.01 -19.82 11.16
N GLY A 198 -9.32 -19.89 11.45
CA GLY A 198 -9.87 -19.62 12.78
C GLY A 198 -9.68 -18.15 13.23
N ILE A 199 -9.83 -17.21 12.30
CA ILE A 199 -9.63 -15.76 12.53
C ILE A 199 -10.99 -15.04 12.42
N ASP A 200 -12.05 -15.57 12.96
CA ASP A 200 -13.39 -14.93 12.98
C ASP A 200 -13.58 -14.01 14.19
#